data_a1c2658e1d609ee3db8e04f46d83f59d
#
_entry.id   a1c2658e1d609ee3db8e04f46d83f59d
#
_cell.length_a   1.000
_cell.length_b   1.000
_cell.length_c   1.000
_cell.angle_alpha   90.00
_cell.angle_beta   90.00
_cell.angle_gamma   90.00
#
_symmetry.space_group_name_H-M   'P 1'
#
loop_
_entity.id
_entity.type
_entity.pdbx_description
1 polymer ?
#
loop_
_entity_poly.entity_id
_entity_poly.type
_entity_poly.pdbx_seq_one_letter_code
_entity_poly.pdbx_strand_id
1 'polypeptide(L)'
;MTKKVLVITDAQNEFITGALGNKECEAAVKYIVVAAESGEYYKVIFTKDTHTADYLHTQEGKRLPVLHGQEGTEGYKIHPDIVKAVQEHYAPEQILTVKKPTFGSLDFGNTLKAIWEEVTAAGEAAEGEYPMEVDFTGFCTGIC
;
A
#
# COMPACT_ATOMS: atom_id res chain seq x y z
N MET A 1 -19.27 1.36 15.42
CA MET A 1 -18.30 0.27 15.14
C MET A 1 -17.10 0.85 14.40
N THR A 2 -15.91 0.54 14.85
CA THR A 2 -14.66 1.02 14.23
C THR A 2 -14.50 0.47 12.80
N LYS A 3 -14.25 1.34 11.86
CA LYS A 3 -13.91 0.93 10.47
C LYS A 3 -12.43 0.68 10.35
N LYS A 4 -12.05 -0.44 9.77
CA LYS A 4 -10.65 -0.81 9.54
C LYS A 4 -10.21 -0.52 8.12
N VAL A 5 -9.04 0.04 7.97
CA VAL A 5 -8.39 0.29 6.67
C VAL A 5 -7.11 -0.52 6.60
N LEU A 6 -6.93 -1.27 5.53
CA LEU A 6 -5.68 -1.99 5.26
C LEU A 6 -4.83 -1.18 4.30
N VAL A 7 -3.61 -0.86 4.71
CA VAL A 7 -2.61 -0.23 3.84
C VAL A 7 -1.58 -1.27 3.44
N ILE A 8 -1.49 -1.55 2.15
CA ILE A 8 -0.51 -2.47 1.55
C ILE A 8 0.56 -1.61 0.89
N THR A 9 1.67 -1.44 1.59
CA THR A 9 2.75 -0.54 1.18
C THR A 9 3.67 -1.20 0.17
N ASP A 10 3.76 -0.59 -1.01
CA ASP A 10 4.76 -0.89 -2.03
C ASP A 10 4.94 -2.40 -2.32
N ALA A 11 3.83 -3.14 -2.39
CA ALA A 11 3.83 -4.58 -2.65
C ALA A 11 4.07 -4.91 -4.13
N GLN A 12 4.99 -4.18 -4.73
CA GLN A 12 5.39 -4.29 -6.13
C GLN A 12 6.41 -5.43 -6.32
N ASN A 13 6.38 -6.07 -7.48
CA ASN A 13 7.26 -7.22 -7.76
C ASN A 13 8.74 -6.91 -7.54
N GLU A 14 9.20 -5.70 -7.84
CA GLU A 14 10.59 -5.31 -7.67
C GLU A 14 11.08 -5.32 -6.22
N PHE A 15 10.18 -5.16 -5.24
CA PHE A 15 10.49 -5.26 -3.81
C PHE A 15 10.30 -6.66 -3.24
N ILE A 16 9.83 -7.61 -4.01
CA ILE A 16 9.51 -8.97 -3.55
C ILE A 16 10.41 -9.98 -4.24
N THR A 17 10.30 -10.11 -5.56
CA THR A 17 11.04 -11.07 -6.38
C THR A 17 12.07 -10.40 -7.30
N GLY A 18 12.04 -9.07 -7.43
CA GLY A 18 12.88 -8.29 -8.34
C GLY A 18 14.16 -7.78 -7.70
N ALA A 19 14.70 -6.70 -8.27
CA ALA A 19 16.02 -6.16 -7.96
C ALA A 19 16.22 -5.75 -6.49
N LEU A 20 15.17 -5.36 -5.79
CA LEU A 20 15.18 -4.94 -4.39
C LEU A 20 14.52 -5.97 -3.47
N GLY A 21 14.17 -7.16 -3.98
CA GLY A 21 13.54 -8.22 -3.22
C GLY A 21 14.54 -9.18 -2.56
N ASN A 22 13.99 -10.04 -1.70
CA ASN A 22 14.72 -11.13 -1.05
C ASN A 22 13.74 -12.24 -0.63
N LYS A 23 14.27 -13.33 -0.08
CA LYS A 23 13.46 -14.50 0.32
C LYS A 23 12.49 -14.19 1.45
N GLU A 24 12.84 -13.30 2.35
CA GLU A 24 11.97 -12.85 3.43
C GLU A 24 10.78 -12.06 2.89
N CYS A 25 11.00 -11.21 1.90
CA CYS A 25 9.93 -10.50 1.20
C CYS A 25 9.00 -11.47 0.47
N GLU A 26 9.54 -12.46 -0.22
CA GLU A 26 8.73 -13.51 -0.88
C GLU A 26 7.88 -14.28 0.14
N ALA A 27 8.47 -14.64 1.28
CA ALA A 27 7.77 -15.35 2.35
C ALA A 27 6.66 -14.51 3.00
N ALA A 28 6.80 -13.18 3.02
CA ALA A 28 5.82 -12.28 3.61
C ALA A 28 4.52 -12.15 2.78
N VAL A 29 4.57 -12.45 1.49
CA VAL A 29 3.40 -12.32 0.58
C VAL A 29 2.19 -13.08 1.10
N LYS A 30 2.37 -14.30 1.60
CA LYS A 30 1.27 -15.13 2.11
C LYS A 30 0.52 -14.49 3.27
N TYR A 31 1.20 -13.72 4.12
CA TYR A 31 0.56 -13.05 5.26
C TYR A 31 -0.27 -11.84 4.81
N ILE A 32 0.18 -11.15 3.77
CA ILE A 32 -0.59 -10.06 3.16
C ILE A 32 -1.84 -10.63 2.48
N VAL A 33 -1.70 -11.76 1.77
CA VAL A 33 -2.83 -12.46 1.15
C VAL A 33 -3.86 -12.86 2.19
N VAL A 34 -3.43 -13.46 3.31
CA VAL A 34 -4.34 -13.84 4.41
C VAL A 34 -5.07 -12.63 4.99
N ALA A 35 -4.38 -11.51 5.21
CA ALA A 35 -5.01 -10.29 5.69
C ALA A 35 -6.07 -9.76 4.71
N ALA A 36 -5.76 -9.77 3.42
CA ALA A 36 -6.72 -9.37 2.38
C ALA A 36 -7.93 -10.32 2.30
N GLU A 37 -7.70 -11.63 2.38
CA GLU A 37 -8.76 -12.65 2.30
C GLU A 37 -9.75 -12.61 3.47
N SER A 38 -9.42 -11.92 4.56
CA SER A 38 -10.35 -11.73 5.69
C SER A 38 -11.65 -11.03 5.26
N GLY A 39 -11.59 -10.17 4.25
CA GLY A 39 -12.73 -9.40 3.75
C GLY A 39 -13.28 -8.38 4.74
N GLU A 40 -12.62 -8.16 5.88
CA GLU A 40 -13.15 -7.37 7.00
C GLU A 40 -12.82 -5.87 6.94
N TYR A 41 -11.98 -5.45 5.99
CA TYR A 41 -11.60 -4.06 5.87
C TYR A 41 -12.63 -3.22 5.14
N TYR A 42 -12.83 -2.01 5.63
CA TYR A 42 -13.70 -1.02 5.01
C TYR A 42 -13.11 -0.48 3.70
N LYS A 43 -11.81 -0.22 3.71
CA LYS A 43 -11.03 0.18 2.52
C LYS A 43 -9.69 -0.56 2.50
N VAL A 44 -9.18 -0.79 1.32
CA VAL A 44 -7.82 -1.28 1.08
C VAL A 44 -7.08 -0.24 0.23
N ILE A 45 -5.93 0.19 0.70
CA ILE A 45 -5.09 1.18 0.01
C ILE A 45 -3.80 0.50 -0.42
N PHE A 46 -3.56 0.47 -1.72
CA PHE A 46 -2.23 0.17 -2.27
C PHE A 46 -1.42 1.44 -2.37
N THR A 47 -0.20 1.45 -1.85
CA THR A 47 0.77 2.46 -2.25
C THR A 47 1.72 1.87 -3.29
N LYS A 48 2.15 2.68 -4.23
CA LYS A 48 3.09 2.30 -5.28
C LYS A 48 4.21 3.32 -5.36
N ASP A 49 5.42 2.87 -5.08
CA ASP A 49 6.62 3.65 -5.29
C ASP A 49 6.76 3.92 -6.79
N THR A 50 6.78 5.18 -7.18
CA THR A 50 6.67 5.59 -8.58
C THR A 50 7.71 6.67 -8.87
N HIS A 51 8.68 6.31 -9.72
CA HIS A 51 9.78 7.20 -10.09
C HIS A 51 9.86 7.40 -11.60
N THR A 52 10.40 8.54 -11.99
CA THR A 52 10.72 8.84 -13.39
C THR A 52 12.10 8.31 -13.75
N ALA A 53 12.47 8.38 -15.05
CA ALA A 53 13.80 8.03 -15.52
C ALA A 53 14.94 8.84 -14.87
N ASP A 54 14.62 10.01 -14.29
CA ASP A 54 15.57 10.87 -13.60
C ASP A 54 15.86 10.44 -12.15
N TYR A 55 15.27 9.33 -11.68
CA TYR A 55 15.40 8.88 -10.29
C TYR A 55 16.84 8.86 -9.78
N LEU A 56 17.80 8.38 -10.57
CA LEU A 56 19.22 8.29 -10.18
C LEU A 56 19.87 9.67 -9.93
N HIS A 57 19.29 10.74 -10.44
CA HIS A 57 19.73 12.12 -10.23
C HIS A 57 19.08 12.77 -9.00
N THR A 58 18.09 12.12 -8.39
CA THR A 58 17.44 12.60 -7.17
C THR A 58 18.31 12.36 -5.94
N GLN A 59 18.00 13.03 -4.83
CA GLN A 59 18.67 12.80 -3.56
C GLN A 59 18.49 11.35 -3.08
N GLU A 60 17.31 10.78 -3.25
CA GLU A 60 17.01 9.39 -2.93
C GLU A 60 17.81 8.43 -3.81
N GLY A 61 17.88 8.67 -5.12
CA GLY A 61 18.62 7.86 -6.07
C GLY A 61 20.13 7.85 -5.83
N LYS A 62 20.67 8.92 -5.23
CA LYS A 62 22.08 8.95 -4.80
C LYS A 62 22.35 8.04 -3.59
N ARG A 63 21.37 7.82 -2.76
CA ARG A 63 21.48 6.95 -1.57
C ARG A 63 21.13 5.50 -1.88
N LEU A 64 20.20 5.28 -2.77
CA LEU A 64 19.76 3.96 -3.23
C LEU A 64 19.85 3.94 -4.77
N PRO A 65 21.04 3.70 -5.35
CA PRO A 65 21.28 3.85 -6.78
C PRO A 65 20.79 2.65 -7.60
N VAL A 66 19.53 2.25 -7.40
CA VAL A 66 18.86 1.18 -8.13
C VAL A 66 17.62 1.77 -8.78
N LEU A 67 17.60 1.81 -10.12
CA LEU A 67 16.42 2.27 -10.85
C LEU A 67 15.26 1.33 -10.61
N HIS A 68 14.15 1.87 -10.13
CA HIS A 68 12.93 1.12 -9.82
C HIS A 68 11.72 2.07 -9.88
N GLY A 69 10.52 1.54 -9.62
CA GLY A 69 9.30 2.35 -9.64
C GLY A 69 8.94 2.89 -11.01
N GLN A 70 9.41 2.26 -12.08
CA GLN A 70 9.16 2.71 -13.45
C GLN A 70 7.82 2.16 -13.95
N GLU A 71 6.85 3.05 -14.20
CA GLU A 71 5.56 2.66 -14.75
C GLU A 71 5.72 1.90 -16.07
N GLY A 72 4.85 0.90 -16.28
CA GLY A 72 4.88 0.07 -17.47
C GLY A 72 5.83 -1.13 -17.41
N THR A 73 6.61 -1.29 -16.36
CA THR A 73 7.48 -2.46 -16.15
C THR A 73 6.78 -3.53 -15.31
N GLU A 74 7.21 -4.79 -15.44
CA GLU A 74 6.71 -5.88 -14.60
C GLU A 74 7.07 -5.69 -13.12
N GLY A 75 8.26 -5.12 -12.84
CA GLY A 75 8.69 -4.82 -11.47
C GLY A 75 7.81 -3.80 -10.76
N TYR A 76 7.22 -2.88 -11.51
CA TYR A 76 6.32 -1.86 -10.99
C TYR A 76 4.95 -2.41 -10.55
N LYS A 77 4.50 -3.50 -11.13
CA LYS A 77 3.18 -4.09 -10.82
C LYS A 77 3.14 -4.63 -9.39
N ILE A 78 1.98 -4.51 -8.77
CA ILE A 78 1.69 -5.18 -7.49
C ILE A 78 1.75 -6.69 -7.71
N HIS A 79 2.28 -7.42 -6.73
CA HIS A 79 2.35 -8.88 -6.78
C HIS A 79 0.99 -9.50 -7.11
N PRO A 80 0.91 -10.41 -8.10
CA PRO A 80 -0.36 -10.90 -8.62
C PRO A 80 -1.23 -11.63 -7.58
N ASP A 81 -0.63 -12.36 -6.64
CA ASP A 81 -1.38 -13.05 -5.59
C ASP A 81 -2.07 -12.08 -4.64
N ILE A 82 -1.43 -10.93 -4.35
CA ILE A 82 -2.00 -9.88 -3.51
C ILE A 82 -3.14 -9.18 -4.23
N VAL A 83 -2.93 -8.82 -5.49
CA VAL A 83 -3.99 -8.20 -6.31
C VAL A 83 -5.21 -9.11 -6.39
N LYS A 84 -5.00 -10.40 -6.66
CA LYS A 84 -6.08 -11.39 -6.74
C LYS A 84 -6.86 -11.46 -5.44
N ALA A 85 -6.18 -11.61 -4.30
CA ALA A 85 -6.82 -11.69 -2.99
C ALA A 85 -7.67 -10.45 -2.70
N VAL A 86 -7.16 -9.25 -3.01
CA VAL A 86 -7.91 -8.01 -2.80
C VAL A 86 -9.11 -7.91 -3.74
N GLN A 87 -8.93 -8.19 -5.02
CA GLN A 87 -10.01 -8.08 -6.00
C GLN A 87 -11.14 -9.11 -5.79
N GLU A 88 -10.84 -10.27 -5.23
CA GLU A 88 -11.83 -11.30 -4.92
C GLU A 88 -12.67 -10.99 -3.67
N HIS A 89 -12.14 -10.18 -2.74
CA HIS A 89 -12.77 -9.94 -1.43
C HIS A 89 -13.28 -8.52 -1.22
N TYR A 90 -12.95 -7.59 -2.10
CA TYR A 90 -13.35 -6.19 -1.99
C TYR A 90 -13.91 -5.66 -3.32
N ALA A 91 -14.96 -4.83 -3.22
CA ALA A 91 -15.51 -4.14 -4.38
C ALA A 91 -14.55 -3.06 -4.89
N PRO A 92 -14.59 -2.70 -6.19
CA PRO A 92 -13.71 -1.69 -6.76
C PRO A 92 -13.68 -0.35 -6.00
N GLU A 93 -14.81 0.09 -5.46
CA GLU A 93 -14.93 1.33 -4.67
C GLU A 93 -14.28 1.27 -3.30
N GLN A 94 -13.91 0.08 -2.83
CA GLN A 94 -13.17 -0.13 -1.58
C GLN A 94 -11.66 -0.12 -1.79
N ILE A 95 -11.21 -0.21 -3.03
CA ILE A 95 -9.80 -0.35 -3.39
C ILE A 95 -9.26 0.97 -3.92
N LEU A 96 -8.27 1.53 -3.23
CA LEU A 96 -7.62 2.78 -3.59
C LEU A 96 -6.15 2.53 -3.91
N THR A 97 -5.61 3.33 -4.82
CA THR A 97 -4.18 3.27 -5.16
C THR A 97 -3.58 4.67 -5.04
N VAL A 98 -2.47 4.78 -4.33
CA VAL A 98 -1.71 6.01 -4.16
C VAL A 98 -0.31 5.81 -4.72
N LYS A 99 0.06 6.63 -5.69
CA LYS A 99 1.42 6.66 -6.24
C LYS A 99 2.29 7.59 -5.40
N LYS A 100 3.44 7.10 -4.97
CA LYS A 100 4.39 7.87 -4.16
C LYS A 100 5.64 8.22 -4.97
N PRO A 101 6.00 9.49 -5.13
CA PRO A 101 7.25 9.88 -5.77
C PRO A 101 8.47 9.81 -4.85
N THR A 102 8.24 9.68 -3.55
CA THR A 102 9.25 9.60 -2.48
C THR A 102 8.81 8.62 -1.40
N PHE A 103 9.62 8.41 -0.38
CA PHE A 103 9.28 7.52 0.75
C PHE A 103 7.95 7.88 1.42
N GLY A 104 7.69 9.17 1.62
CA GLY A 104 6.41 9.66 2.11
C GLY A 104 5.49 10.12 0.98
N SER A 105 4.25 10.48 1.33
CA SER A 105 3.27 10.98 0.35
C SER A 105 2.23 11.88 1.01
N LEU A 106 2.10 13.08 0.51
CA LEU A 106 0.99 13.97 0.90
C LEU A 106 -0.35 13.42 0.41
N ASP A 107 -0.38 12.83 -0.78
CA ASP A 107 -1.60 12.22 -1.34
C ASP A 107 -2.10 11.07 -0.48
N PHE A 108 -1.19 10.29 0.11
CA PHE A 108 -1.57 9.25 1.06
C PHE A 108 -2.22 9.84 2.32
N GLY A 109 -1.64 10.89 2.88
CA GLY A 109 -2.23 11.61 4.02
C GLY A 109 -3.61 12.18 3.70
N ASN A 110 -3.77 12.78 2.53
CA ASN A 110 -5.06 13.31 2.08
C ASN A 110 -6.09 12.19 1.86
N THR A 111 -5.67 11.04 1.36
CA THR A 111 -6.53 9.86 1.19
C THR A 111 -7.03 9.35 2.54
N LEU A 112 -6.16 9.20 3.53
CA LEU A 112 -6.56 8.80 4.88
C LEU A 112 -7.50 9.81 5.52
N LYS A 113 -7.23 11.10 5.34
CA LYS A 113 -8.10 12.17 5.86
C LYS A 113 -9.50 12.10 5.24
N ALA A 114 -9.60 11.88 3.95
CA ALA A 114 -10.89 11.73 3.26
C ALA A 114 -11.70 10.53 3.80
N ILE A 115 -11.04 9.40 4.04
CA ILE A 115 -11.68 8.23 4.65
C ILE A 115 -12.13 8.53 6.08
N TRP A 116 -11.29 9.21 6.87
CA TRP A 116 -11.63 9.65 8.22
C TRP A 116 -12.88 10.53 8.23
N GLU A 117 -12.96 11.51 7.35
CA GLU A 117 -14.11 12.39 7.22
C GLU A 117 -15.39 11.62 6.82
N GLU A 118 -15.27 10.69 5.88
CA GLU A 118 -16.36 9.81 5.46
C GLU A 118 -16.90 8.97 6.62
N VAL A 119 -16.01 8.31 7.35
CA VAL A 119 -16.35 7.43 8.48
C VAL A 119 -16.94 8.24 9.64
N THR A 120 -16.39 9.42 9.92
CA THR A 120 -16.86 10.30 10.99
C THR A 120 -18.24 10.88 10.67
N ALA A 121 -18.47 11.27 9.42
CA ALA A 121 -19.78 11.78 8.98
C ALA A 121 -20.88 10.72 9.06
N ALA A 122 -20.56 9.43 8.92
CA ALA A 122 -21.50 8.33 9.05
C ALA A 122 -22.00 8.13 10.49
N GLY A 123 -21.29 8.64 11.51
CA GLY A 123 -21.72 8.68 12.91
C GLY A 123 -21.87 7.31 13.57
N GLU A 124 -21.18 6.29 13.07
CA GLU A 124 -21.35 4.90 13.52
C GLU A 124 -20.44 4.50 14.71
N ALA A 125 -19.48 5.37 15.10
CA ALA A 125 -18.61 5.08 16.24
C ALA A 125 -19.35 5.34 17.56
N ALA A 126 -19.26 4.40 18.50
CA ALA A 126 -19.77 4.59 19.84
C ALA A 126 -18.91 5.58 20.64
N GLU A 127 -19.48 6.15 21.71
CA GLU A 127 -18.74 7.05 22.59
C GLU A 127 -17.50 6.34 23.18
N GLY A 128 -16.32 6.92 22.98
CA GLY A 128 -15.05 6.34 23.43
C GLY A 128 -14.39 5.37 22.45
N GLU A 129 -15.02 5.07 21.32
CA GLU A 129 -14.39 4.30 20.24
C GLU A 129 -13.71 5.21 19.22
N TYR A 130 -12.59 4.73 18.66
CA TYR A 130 -11.99 5.36 17.48
C TYR A 130 -12.85 5.01 16.26
N PRO A 131 -13.23 5.99 15.43
CA PRO A 131 -14.04 5.72 14.23
C PRO A 131 -13.29 4.93 13.17
N MET A 132 -11.95 5.00 13.16
CA MET A 132 -11.11 4.34 12.17
C MET A 132 -9.84 3.77 12.82
N GLU A 133 -9.47 2.57 12.39
CA GLU A 133 -8.15 1.96 12.62
C GLU A 133 -7.44 1.73 11.30
N VAL A 134 -6.13 1.82 11.30
CA VAL A 134 -5.32 1.59 10.10
C VAL A 134 -4.27 0.51 10.37
N ASP A 135 -4.39 -0.58 9.65
CA ASP A 135 -3.40 -1.66 9.69
C ASP A 135 -2.43 -1.49 8.52
N PHE A 136 -1.13 -1.48 8.82
CA PHE A 136 -0.07 -1.37 7.82
C PHE A 136 0.58 -2.73 7.58
N THR A 137 0.78 -3.04 6.30
CA THR A 137 1.58 -4.17 5.85
C THR A 137 2.36 -3.76 4.61
N GLY A 138 3.26 -4.59 4.14
CA GLY A 138 4.00 -4.33 2.90
C GLY A 138 5.51 -4.39 3.05
N PHE A 139 6.20 -3.63 2.20
CA PHE A 139 7.66 -3.68 1.96
C PHE A 139 8.22 -2.26 1.86
N CYS A 140 9.34 -1.92 2.31
CA CYS A 140 10.23 -2.49 3.32
C CYS A 140 10.11 -1.66 4.58
N THR A 141 9.80 -2.26 5.71
CA THR A 141 9.46 -1.54 6.95
C THR A 141 10.56 -0.58 7.46
N GLY A 142 11.81 -0.88 7.19
CA GLY A 142 12.93 -0.03 7.59
C GLY A 142 13.26 1.11 6.64
N ILE A 143 12.55 1.24 5.51
CA ILE A 143 12.84 2.23 4.45
C ILE A 143 11.62 3.13 4.18
N CYS A 144 10.45 2.56 4.10
CA CYS A 144 9.21 3.27 3.78
C CYS A 144 8.31 3.52 4.98
#